data_c8bc91a0911902a16b4d86c30f5d26bc
#
_entry.id   c8bc91a0911902a16b4d86c30f5d26bc
#
_cell.length_a   1.000
_cell.length_b   1.000
_cell.length_c   1.000
_cell.angle_alpha   90.00
_cell.angle_beta   90.00
_cell.angle_gamma   90.00
#
_symmetry.space_group_name_H-M   'P 1'
#
loop_
_entity.id
_entity.type
_entity.pdbx_description
1 polymer ?
#
loop_
_entity_poly.entity_id
_entity_poly.type
_entity_poly.pdbx_seq_one_letter_code
_entity_poly.pdbx_strand_id
1 'polypeptide(L)'
;RYGVRMDQLITPAIRCDGTADEAARFYADVFREGSVVEQVPGYAATVSIHGFRLSLINGGDQYAPNPSISCILNFDPLLFGGEEQARAYLDELYERLSAGGVLMELGEYPFSPRYAWVRDRFGMTWQLMLTDPAGEPRPFILPSFMFGGTNHANAKEATEAWIALFDDSRRGVLYRYEEGGPMEAGTVMFTDFTLRGTWMAAMDSGAFHDFTFTPGVSMIVSCRDQEEIDRYWAGLSAVPEAERCGWCVDRWGVSWQVVPHNIAELMADAATREKILHMGKINLAGL
;
A
#
# COMPACT_ATOMS: atom_id res chain seq x y z
N ARG A 1 -22.22 -19.24 3.55
CA ARG A 1 -22.42 -18.00 4.35
C ARG A 1 -21.74 -16.88 3.59
N TYR A 2 -22.53 -16.06 2.93
CA TYR A 2 -22.04 -14.84 2.28
C TYR A 2 -21.68 -13.86 3.41
N GLY A 3 -20.38 -13.76 3.75
CA GLY A 3 -19.89 -12.69 4.59
C GLY A 3 -20.16 -11.37 3.89
N VAL A 4 -20.73 -10.40 4.59
CA VAL A 4 -20.81 -9.02 4.12
C VAL A 4 -19.37 -8.60 3.77
N ARG A 5 -19.12 -8.35 2.50
CA ARG A 5 -17.84 -7.81 2.04
C ARG A 5 -17.70 -6.44 2.70
N MET A 6 -16.82 -6.31 3.69
CA MET A 6 -16.48 -5.00 4.21
C MET A 6 -15.77 -4.25 3.08
N ASP A 7 -16.26 -3.07 2.74
CA ASP A 7 -15.62 -2.23 1.74
C ASP A 7 -14.20 -1.90 2.18
N GLN A 8 -13.24 -2.01 1.27
CA GLN A 8 -11.87 -1.60 1.52
C GLN A 8 -11.82 -0.07 1.57
N LEU A 9 -11.57 0.50 2.74
CA LEU A 9 -11.63 1.94 2.98
C LEU A 9 -10.27 2.63 2.82
N ILE A 10 -9.17 1.85 2.79
CA ILE A 10 -7.84 2.34 2.45
C ILE A 10 -7.28 1.47 1.32
N THR A 11 -6.90 2.11 0.22
CA THR A 11 -6.44 1.43 -0.99
C THR A 11 -5.08 1.97 -1.41
N PRO A 12 -4.05 1.13 -1.55
CA PRO A 12 -2.79 1.58 -2.10
C PRO A 12 -2.96 1.96 -3.58
N ALA A 13 -2.24 3.01 -3.97
CA ALA A 13 -2.23 3.52 -5.33
C ALA A 13 -0.80 3.60 -5.86
N ILE A 14 -0.57 2.99 -7.01
CA ILE A 14 0.71 3.00 -7.72
C ILE A 14 0.66 4.10 -8.77
N ARG A 15 1.66 4.99 -8.76
CA ARG A 15 1.81 6.04 -9.78
C ARG A 15 2.43 5.46 -11.04
N CYS A 16 1.79 5.71 -12.17
CA CYS A 16 2.19 5.29 -13.49
C CYS A 16 2.43 6.50 -14.40
N ASP A 17 3.30 6.35 -15.37
CA ASP A 17 3.53 7.34 -16.41
C ASP A 17 2.74 6.96 -17.68
N GLY A 18 1.45 7.27 -17.69
CA GLY A 18 0.55 6.97 -18.79
C GLY A 18 0.18 5.50 -18.97
N THR A 19 0.61 4.62 -18.07
CA THR A 19 0.49 3.16 -18.20
C THR A 19 -0.49 2.52 -17.21
N ALA A 20 -1.36 3.31 -16.57
CA ALA A 20 -2.27 2.78 -15.55
C ALA A 20 -3.17 1.65 -16.06
N ASP A 21 -3.75 1.79 -17.27
CA ASP A 21 -4.59 0.74 -17.85
C ASP A 21 -3.79 -0.52 -18.20
N GLU A 22 -2.58 -0.35 -18.73
CA GLU A 22 -1.67 -1.46 -19.03
C GLU A 22 -1.24 -2.19 -17.75
N ALA A 23 -0.88 -1.45 -16.71
CA ALA A 23 -0.50 -2.02 -15.42
C ALA A 23 -1.67 -2.78 -14.77
N ALA A 24 -2.88 -2.23 -14.82
CA ALA A 24 -4.06 -2.89 -14.29
C ALA A 24 -4.33 -4.23 -15.00
N ARG A 25 -4.24 -4.27 -16.31
CA ARG A 25 -4.38 -5.51 -17.09
C ARG A 25 -3.27 -6.50 -16.76
N PHE A 26 -2.04 -6.04 -16.61
CA PHE A 26 -0.91 -6.88 -16.22
C PHE A 26 -1.15 -7.54 -14.86
N TYR A 27 -1.55 -6.79 -13.84
CA TYR A 27 -1.82 -7.37 -12.52
C TYR A 27 -3.04 -8.29 -12.53
N ALA A 28 -4.08 -7.95 -13.28
CA ALA A 28 -5.24 -8.82 -13.44
C ALA A 28 -4.88 -10.18 -14.08
N ASP A 29 -3.90 -10.20 -14.98
CA ASP A 29 -3.42 -11.42 -15.65
C ASP A 29 -2.40 -12.20 -14.81
N VAL A 30 -1.50 -11.51 -14.11
CA VAL A 30 -0.42 -12.13 -13.34
C VAL A 30 -0.95 -12.93 -12.16
N PHE A 31 -1.90 -12.36 -11.41
CA PHE A 31 -2.49 -13.01 -10.24
C PHE A 31 -3.64 -13.95 -10.65
N ARG A 32 -3.75 -15.10 -9.98
CA ARG A 32 -4.77 -16.12 -10.30
C ARG A 32 -6.20 -15.63 -10.16
N GLU A 33 -6.46 -14.73 -9.21
CA GLU A 33 -7.77 -14.11 -9.00
C GLU A 33 -7.67 -12.60 -9.20
N GLY A 34 -7.35 -12.20 -10.43
CA GLY A 34 -7.19 -10.80 -10.82
C GLY A 34 -8.27 -10.34 -11.79
N SER A 35 -8.79 -9.14 -11.59
CA SER A 35 -9.72 -8.49 -12.52
C SER A 35 -9.65 -6.97 -12.43
N VAL A 36 -9.79 -6.29 -13.57
CA VAL A 36 -9.94 -4.84 -13.61
C VAL A 36 -11.39 -4.51 -13.21
N VAL A 37 -11.58 -3.75 -12.14
CA VAL A 37 -12.91 -3.51 -11.56
C VAL A 37 -13.42 -2.09 -11.74
N GLU A 38 -12.52 -1.14 -12.04
CA GLU A 38 -12.89 0.26 -12.24
C GLU A 38 -11.89 0.95 -13.15
N GLN A 39 -12.37 1.86 -14.00
CA GLN A 39 -11.52 2.66 -14.87
C GLN A 39 -12.07 4.09 -14.99
N VAL A 40 -11.17 5.06 -14.92
CA VAL A 40 -11.37 6.44 -15.32
C VAL A 40 -10.39 6.69 -16.47
N PRO A 41 -10.85 6.64 -17.73
CA PRO A 41 -9.96 6.64 -18.89
C PRO A 41 -8.95 7.79 -18.86
N GLY A 42 -7.67 7.47 -19.06
CA GLY A 42 -6.57 8.44 -19.05
C GLY A 42 -6.10 8.88 -17.65
N TYR A 43 -6.83 8.55 -16.57
CA TYR A 43 -6.52 9.01 -15.21
C TYR A 43 -6.15 7.88 -14.26
N ALA A 44 -6.96 6.84 -14.18
CA ALA A 44 -6.77 5.79 -13.20
C ALA A 44 -7.47 4.49 -13.60
N ALA A 45 -7.01 3.38 -13.04
CA ALA A 45 -7.67 2.10 -13.08
C ALA A 45 -7.56 1.42 -11.71
N THR A 46 -8.48 0.55 -11.37
CA THR A 46 -8.42 -0.26 -10.14
C THR A 46 -8.48 -1.73 -10.51
N VAL A 47 -7.57 -2.51 -9.96
CA VAL A 47 -7.54 -3.96 -10.09
C VAL A 47 -7.91 -4.59 -8.77
N SER A 48 -8.69 -5.67 -8.80
CA SER A 48 -8.94 -6.54 -7.65
C SER A 48 -8.04 -7.77 -7.77
N ILE A 49 -7.28 -8.05 -6.73
CA ILE A 49 -6.35 -9.18 -6.64
C ILE A 49 -6.73 -9.99 -5.40
N HIS A 50 -7.26 -11.18 -5.58
CA HIS A 50 -7.79 -12.01 -4.47
C HIS A 50 -8.75 -11.21 -3.57
N GLY A 51 -9.56 -10.33 -4.16
CA GLY A 51 -10.49 -9.47 -3.45
C GLY A 51 -9.90 -8.20 -2.86
N PHE A 52 -8.59 -8.01 -2.91
CA PHE A 52 -7.91 -6.78 -2.49
C PHE A 52 -7.81 -5.79 -3.66
N ARG A 53 -8.19 -4.54 -3.43
CA ARG A 53 -8.17 -3.49 -4.44
C ARG A 53 -6.83 -2.77 -4.44
N LEU A 54 -6.29 -2.54 -5.62
CA LEU A 54 -5.07 -1.78 -5.88
C LEU A 54 -5.37 -0.77 -6.99
N SER A 55 -5.07 0.49 -6.74
CA SER A 55 -5.28 1.55 -7.74
C SER A 55 -4.01 1.85 -8.51
N LEU A 56 -4.16 2.16 -9.79
CA LEU A 56 -3.10 2.61 -10.70
C LEU A 56 -3.48 4.00 -11.17
N ILE A 57 -2.57 4.97 -11.01
CA ILE A 57 -2.88 6.38 -11.30
C ILE A 57 -1.85 6.95 -12.27
N ASN A 58 -2.32 7.53 -13.37
CA ASN A 58 -1.46 8.28 -14.28
C ASN A 58 -1.11 9.64 -13.68
N GLY A 59 0.10 9.75 -13.15
CA GLY A 59 0.60 10.95 -12.49
C GLY A 59 1.85 11.55 -13.13
N GLY A 60 2.27 11.03 -14.29
CA GLY A 60 3.51 11.42 -14.95
C GLY A 60 4.75 10.72 -14.40
N ASP A 61 5.91 11.10 -14.90
CA ASP A 61 7.20 10.43 -14.67
C ASP A 61 7.99 10.98 -13.47
N GLN A 62 7.49 12.01 -12.81
CA GLN A 62 8.22 12.70 -11.73
C GLN A 62 8.54 11.79 -10.54
N TYR A 63 7.65 10.87 -10.20
CA TYR A 63 7.81 9.95 -9.09
C TYR A 63 7.44 8.53 -9.49
N ALA A 64 8.43 7.67 -9.63
CA ALA A 64 8.21 6.23 -9.77
C ALA A 64 8.01 5.59 -8.38
N PRO A 65 7.32 4.44 -8.30
CA PRO A 65 7.33 3.62 -7.09
C PRO A 65 8.76 3.29 -6.67
N ASN A 66 8.99 3.20 -5.36
CA ASN A 66 10.26 2.77 -4.81
C ASN A 66 10.03 1.82 -3.61
N PRO A 67 11.08 1.13 -3.09
CA PRO A 67 10.90 0.12 -2.06
C PRO A 67 10.47 0.64 -0.68
N SER A 68 10.35 1.95 -0.47
CA SER A 68 9.85 2.50 0.81
C SER A 68 8.42 2.07 1.11
N ILE A 69 7.61 1.85 0.06
CA ILE A 69 6.29 1.22 0.17
C ILE A 69 6.24 0.07 -0.82
N SER A 70 6.03 -1.13 -0.30
CA SER A 70 5.86 -2.37 -1.06
C SER A 70 4.53 -3.04 -0.68
N CYS A 71 4.18 -4.12 -1.37
CA CYS A 71 3.14 -5.02 -0.90
C CYS A 71 3.78 -6.33 -0.47
N ILE A 72 3.44 -6.80 0.73
CA ILE A 72 3.77 -8.14 1.19
C ILE A 72 2.69 -9.10 0.68
N LEU A 73 3.10 -10.18 0.06
CA LEU A 73 2.25 -11.28 -0.35
C LEU A 73 2.47 -12.45 0.61
N ASN A 74 1.44 -12.77 1.40
CA ASN A 74 1.46 -13.87 2.36
C ASN A 74 1.02 -15.17 1.69
N PHE A 75 1.96 -16.01 1.32
CA PHE A 75 1.67 -17.34 0.81
C PHE A 75 1.40 -18.28 1.99
N ASP A 76 0.23 -18.07 2.60
CA ASP A 76 -0.23 -18.87 3.73
C ASP A 76 -0.80 -20.21 3.21
N PRO A 77 -0.29 -21.34 3.69
CA PRO A 77 -0.84 -22.65 3.34
C PRO A 77 -2.35 -22.79 3.52
N LEU A 78 -2.94 -22.09 4.49
CA LEU A 78 -4.39 -22.11 4.72
C LEU A 78 -5.18 -21.40 3.60
N LEU A 79 -4.57 -20.46 2.88
CA LEU A 79 -5.22 -19.75 1.78
C LEU A 79 -5.14 -20.52 0.45
N PHE A 80 -4.13 -21.38 0.28
CA PHE A 80 -3.80 -21.96 -1.02
C PHE A 80 -3.84 -23.49 -1.05
N GLY A 81 -4.43 -24.13 -0.05
CA GLY A 81 -4.66 -25.57 -0.05
C GLY A 81 -3.48 -26.43 0.43
N GLY A 82 -2.51 -25.81 1.11
CA GLY A 82 -1.35 -26.49 1.68
C GLY A 82 -0.03 -25.81 1.34
N GLU A 83 1.05 -26.26 1.98
CA GLU A 83 2.39 -25.68 1.81
C GLU A 83 2.92 -25.83 0.38
N GLU A 84 2.73 -27.00 -0.23
CA GLU A 84 3.18 -27.26 -1.60
C GLU A 84 2.53 -26.30 -2.60
N GLN A 85 1.22 -26.10 -2.49
CA GLN A 85 0.45 -25.18 -3.33
C GLN A 85 0.83 -23.72 -3.08
N ALA A 86 1.05 -23.33 -1.83
CA ALA A 86 1.52 -22.01 -1.47
C ALA A 86 2.91 -21.71 -2.06
N ARG A 87 3.85 -22.64 -1.95
CA ARG A 87 5.18 -22.56 -2.56
C ARG A 87 5.11 -22.45 -4.08
N ALA A 88 4.30 -23.26 -4.71
CA ALA A 88 4.16 -23.26 -6.18
C ALA A 88 3.64 -21.91 -6.68
N TYR A 89 2.66 -21.32 -5.99
CA TYR A 89 2.14 -20.01 -6.35
C TYR A 89 3.15 -18.88 -6.08
N LEU A 90 3.90 -18.94 -4.99
CA LEU A 90 5.01 -18.02 -4.72
C LEU A 90 6.04 -18.06 -5.86
N ASP A 91 6.46 -19.23 -6.28
CA ASP A 91 7.44 -19.42 -7.36
C ASP A 91 6.90 -18.88 -8.70
N GLU A 92 5.63 -19.12 -9.00
CA GLU A 92 4.96 -18.58 -10.18
C GLU A 92 4.99 -17.03 -10.18
N LEU A 93 4.63 -16.40 -9.07
CA LEU A 93 4.63 -14.94 -8.97
C LEU A 93 6.04 -14.36 -8.92
N TYR A 94 7.02 -15.06 -8.35
CA TYR A 94 8.41 -14.65 -8.44
C TYR A 94 8.85 -14.50 -9.90
N GLU A 95 8.58 -15.50 -10.73
CA GLU A 95 8.90 -15.46 -12.16
C GLU A 95 8.18 -14.29 -12.88
N ARG A 96 6.92 -14.05 -12.55
CA ARG A 96 6.08 -13.07 -13.25
C ARG A 96 6.26 -11.63 -12.77
N LEU A 97 6.75 -11.42 -11.54
CA LEU A 97 6.87 -10.09 -10.92
C LEU A 97 8.31 -9.56 -10.79
N SER A 98 9.31 -10.29 -11.28
CA SER A 98 10.71 -9.92 -11.08
C SER A 98 11.38 -9.24 -12.29
N ALA A 99 10.62 -8.87 -13.32
CA ALA A 99 11.17 -8.30 -14.55
C ALA A 99 11.93 -6.98 -14.35
N GLY A 100 11.59 -6.20 -13.31
CA GLY A 100 12.25 -4.94 -12.96
C GLY A 100 13.47 -5.10 -12.04
N GLY A 101 13.75 -6.31 -11.58
CA GLY A 101 14.89 -6.62 -10.74
C GLY A 101 14.55 -7.40 -9.47
N VAL A 102 15.59 -7.83 -8.78
CA VAL A 102 15.51 -8.57 -7.52
C VAL A 102 16.24 -7.76 -6.45
N LEU A 103 15.54 -7.42 -5.36
CA LEU A 103 16.09 -6.71 -4.22
C LEU A 103 16.65 -7.67 -3.17
N MET A 104 15.92 -8.78 -2.92
CA MET A 104 16.35 -9.89 -2.09
C MET A 104 16.08 -11.20 -2.83
N GLU A 105 17.11 -12.02 -2.99
CA GLU A 105 17.05 -13.27 -3.75
C GLU A 105 16.06 -14.26 -3.14
N LEU A 106 15.41 -15.05 -4.00
CA LEU A 106 14.54 -16.13 -3.58
C LEU A 106 15.33 -17.18 -2.79
N GLY A 107 14.96 -17.41 -1.54
CA GLY A 107 15.65 -18.34 -0.67
C GLY A 107 15.05 -18.42 0.72
N GLU A 108 15.77 -19.11 1.60
CA GLU A 108 15.44 -19.23 3.01
C GLU A 108 16.04 -18.06 3.79
N TYR A 109 15.23 -17.50 4.68
CA TYR A 109 15.62 -16.39 5.58
C TYR A 109 15.19 -16.73 7.01
N PRO A 110 15.75 -16.06 8.04
CA PRO A 110 15.38 -16.33 9.43
C PRO A 110 13.88 -16.18 9.75
N PHE A 111 13.17 -15.37 8.98
CA PHE A 111 11.73 -15.07 9.19
C PHE A 111 10.80 -15.84 8.25
N SER A 112 11.33 -16.57 7.27
CA SER A 112 10.51 -17.36 6.34
C SER A 112 11.35 -18.44 5.65
N PRO A 113 10.83 -19.66 5.49
CA PRO A 113 11.53 -20.72 4.77
C PRO A 113 11.63 -20.47 3.25
N ARG A 114 10.84 -19.54 2.72
CA ARG A 114 10.92 -19.13 1.32
C ARG A 114 10.44 -17.68 1.17
N TYR A 115 11.33 -16.80 0.75
CA TYR A 115 11.09 -15.37 0.65
C TYR A 115 11.87 -14.79 -0.52
N ALA A 116 11.31 -13.76 -1.14
CA ALA A 116 11.98 -12.90 -2.10
C ALA A 116 11.42 -11.47 -2.02
N TRP A 117 12.20 -10.50 -2.43
CA TRP A 117 11.75 -9.13 -2.64
C TRP A 117 12.10 -8.72 -4.06
N VAL A 118 11.09 -8.41 -4.87
CA VAL A 118 11.24 -8.18 -6.31
C VAL A 118 10.63 -6.86 -6.74
N ARG A 119 11.07 -6.37 -7.89
CA ARG A 119 10.49 -5.20 -8.57
C ARG A 119 9.89 -5.65 -9.88
N ASP A 120 8.67 -5.22 -10.14
CA ASP A 120 8.03 -5.48 -11.42
C ASP A 120 8.41 -4.45 -12.49
N ARG A 121 7.93 -4.64 -13.72
CA ARG A 121 8.26 -3.76 -14.86
C ARG A 121 7.69 -2.33 -14.73
N PHE A 122 6.76 -2.10 -13.81
CA PHE A 122 6.19 -0.79 -13.51
C PHE A 122 6.88 -0.09 -12.33
N GLY A 123 7.87 -0.74 -11.72
CA GLY A 123 8.63 -0.21 -10.59
C GLY A 123 8.05 -0.54 -9.22
N MET A 124 6.86 -1.14 -9.12
CA MET A 124 6.30 -1.59 -7.85
C MET A 124 7.09 -2.75 -7.29
N THR A 125 7.30 -2.75 -5.99
CA THR A 125 8.03 -3.83 -5.32
C THR A 125 7.09 -4.71 -4.51
N TRP A 126 7.39 -6.00 -4.50
CA TRP A 126 6.60 -7.06 -3.89
C TRP A 126 7.50 -7.93 -3.02
N GLN A 127 7.07 -8.16 -1.79
CA GLN A 127 7.71 -9.11 -0.91
C GLN A 127 6.89 -10.40 -0.91
N LEU A 128 7.47 -11.49 -1.40
CA LEU A 128 6.81 -12.79 -1.49
C LEU A 128 7.29 -13.63 -0.32
N MET A 129 6.37 -14.03 0.56
CA MET A 129 6.72 -14.70 1.81
C MET A 129 5.87 -15.94 2.04
N LEU A 130 6.51 -17.11 2.12
CA LEU A 130 5.84 -18.29 2.62
C LEU A 130 5.61 -18.12 4.12
N THR A 131 4.34 -18.11 4.52
CA THR A 131 3.92 -17.74 5.88
C THR A 131 3.61 -19.00 6.68
N ASP A 132 3.99 -18.99 7.95
CA ASP A 132 3.59 -20.02 8.90
C ASP A 132 2.06 -19.91 9.12
N PRO A 133 1.29 -21.01 8.95
CA PRO A 133 -0.14 -20.99 9.16
C PRO A 133 -0.57 -20.86 10.63
N ALA A 134 0.36 -20.90 11.57
CA ALA A 134 0.06 -20.72 12.98
C ALA A 134 -0.24 -19.26 13.32
N GLY A 135 -1.12 -19.05 14.28
CA GLY A 135 -1.48 -17.73 14.79
C GLY A 135 -2.74 -17.14 14.15
N GLU A 136 -2.95 -15.85 14.40
CA GLU A 136 -4.09 -15.11 13.84
C GLU A 136 -3.90 -14.93 12.34
N PRO A 137 -4.87 -15.32 11.50
CA PRO A 137 -4.76 -15.18 10.05
C PRO A 137 -4.56 -13.74 9.58
N ARG A 138 -3.74 -13.56 8.55
CA ARG A 138 -3.57 -12.29 7.83
C ARG A 138 -4.04 -12.46 6.38
N PRO A 139 -4.49 -11.38 5.72
CA PRO A 139 -4.85 -11.44 4.31
C PRO A 139 -3.64 -11.71 3.42
N PHE A 140 -3.90 -12.08 2.17
CA PHE A 140 -2.85 -12.35 1.19
C PHE A 140 -1.97 -11.13 0.93
N ILE A 141 -2.56 -9.92 0.83
CA ILE A 141 -1.83 -8.69 0.47
C ILE A 141 -1.86 -7.70 1.63
N LEU A 142 -0.68 -7.24 2.04
CA LEU A 142 -0.50 -6.14 3.00
C LEU A 142 0.41 -5.08 2.41
N PRO A 143 -0.02 -3.81 2.28
CA PRO A 143 0.91 -2.69 2.08
C PRO A 143 1.92 -2.61 3.22
N SER A 144 3.18 -2.34 2.91
CA SER A 144 4.28 -2.32 3.88
C SER A 144 5.11 -1.04 3.73
N PHE A 145 5.33 -0.37 4.86
CA PHE A 145 6.10 0.88 4.96
C PHE A 145 7.47 0.61 5.56
N MET A 146 8.53 1.02 4.87
CA MET A 146 9.90 0.92 5.36
C MET A 146 10.44 2.31 5.69
N PHE A 147 10.68 2.55 6.98
CA PHE A 147 11.18 3.82 7.50
C PHE A 147 12.70 3.82 7.47
N GLY A 148 13.28 4.64 6.62
CA GLY A 148 14.72 4.78 6.46
C GLY A 148 15.12 6.23 6.17
N GLY A 149 16.40 6.49 5.99
CA GLY A 149 16.90 7.84 5.75
C GLY A 149 16.52 8.81 6.87
N THR A 150 15.88 9.92 6.53
CA THR A 150 15.39 10.92 7.51
C THR A 150 14.27 10.43 8.41
N ASN A 151 13.60 9.32 8.04
CA ASN A 151 12.54 8.68 8.83
C ASN A 151 13.03 7.47 9.62
N HIS A 152 14.33 7.27 9.71
CA HIS A 152 14.91 6.18 10.51
C HIS A 152 14.39 6.21 11.94
N ALA A 153 14.01 5.03 12.46
CA ALA A 153 13.44 4.82 13.79
C ALA A 153 12.04 5.45 14.04
N ASN A 154 11.36 5.91 13.00
CA ASN A 154 10.03 6.55 13.14
C ASN A 154 8.85 5.59 12.93
N ALA A 155 9.07 4.31 12.65
CA ALA A 155 7.98 3.37 12.36
C ALA A 155 6.97 3.26 13.51
N LYS A 156 7.43 3.21 14.76
CA LYS A 156 6.55 3.15 15.93
C LYS A 156 5.70 4.41 16.07
N GLU A 157 6.32 5.58 16.03
CA GLU A 157 5.64 6.87 16.18
C GLU A 157 4.60 7.09 15.06
N ALA A 158 4.98 6.84 13.81
CA ALA A 158 4.10 7.02 12.68
C ALA A 158 2.89 6.08 12.74
N THR A 159 3.12 4.80 12.99
CA THR A 159 2.02 3.82 13.07
C THR A 159 1.10 4.06 14.25
N GLU A 160 1.61 4.50 15.40
CA GLU A 160 0.79 4.93 16.54
C GLU A 160 -0.11 6.12 16.17
N ALA A 161 0.43 7.12 15.48
CA ALA A 161 -0.34 8.28 15.04
C ALA A 161 -1.45 7.89 14.04
N TRP A 162 -1.15 7.03 13.08
CA TRP A 162 -2.14 6.55 12.12
C TRP A 162 -3.23 5.71 12.78
N ILE A 163 -2.87 4.80 13.68
CA ILE A 163 -3.84 3.97 14.43
C ILE A 163 -4.76 4.86 15.28
N ALA A 164 -4.23 5.90 15.90
CA ALA A 164 -5.02 6.84 16.71
C ALA A 164 -5.95 7.72 15.86
N LEU A 165 -5.56 8.06 14.63
CA LEU A 165 -6.35 8.92 13.74
C LEU A 165 -7.51 8.19 13.09
N PHE A 166 -7.27 6.98 12.56
CA PHE A 166 -8.27 6.25 11.80
C PHE A 166 -9.16 5.40 12.70
N ASP A 167 -10.47 5.47 12.47
CA ASP A 167 -11.44 4.61 13.14
C ASP A 167 -11.19 3.14 12.80
N ASP A 168 -11.64 2.23 13.67
CA ASP A 168 -11.52 0.78 13.48
C ASP A 168 -10.07 0.35 13.14
N SER A 169 -9.15 0.83 13.96
CA SER A 169 -7.72 0.59 13.77
C SER A 169 -7.10 0.01 15.02
N ARG A 170 -6.20 -0.95 14.85
CA ARG A 170 -5.51 -1.59 15.97
C ARG A 170 -4.12 -2.07 15.59
N ARG A 171 -3.24 -2.17 16.58
CA ARG A 171 -1.96 -2.85 16.46
C ARG A 171 -2.17 -4.36 16.44
N GLY A 172 -1.49 -5.05 15.53
CA GLY A 172 -1.32 -6.49 15.55
C GLY A 172 -0.06 -6.88 16.34
N VAL A 173 0.91 -7.46 15.64
CA VAL A 173 2.22 -7.79 16.25
C VAL A 173 3.15 -6.59 16.24
N LEU A 174 4.08 -6.56 17.22
CA LEU A 174 5.17 -5.59 17.27
C LEU A 174 6.42 -6.29 17.77
N TYR A 175 7.40 -6.44 16.87
CA TYR A 175 8.73 -6.97 17.18
C TYR A 175 9.75 -5.84 17.10
N ARG A 176 10.58 -5.73 18.13
CA ARG A 176 11.63 -4.70 18.24
C ARG A 176 13.01 -5.34 18.20
N TYR A 177 13.98 -4.58 17.74
CA TYR A 177 15.38 -4.96 17.88
C TYR A 177 15.80 -4.89 19.34
N GLU A 178 16.59 -5.89 19.75
CA GLU A 178 17.19 -5.97 21.08
C GLU A 178 18.61 -5.38 21.08
N GLU A 179 19.18 -5.17 22.26
CA GLU A 179 20.57 -4.75 22.39
C GLU A 179 21.51 -5.77 21.74
N GLY A 180 22.52 -5.24 21.01
CA GLY A 180 23.47 -6.07 20.27
C GLY A 180 22.96 -6.59 18.91
N GLY A 181 21.75 -6.23 18.51
CA GLY A 181 21.21 -6.53 17.19
C GLY A 181 21.77 -5.62 16.09
N PRO A 182 21.33 -5.82 14.82
CA PRO A 182 21.83 -5.05 13.68
C PRO A 182 21.36 -3.60 13.67
N MET A 183 20.38 -3.25 14.50
CA MET A 183 19.85 -1.89 14.64
C MET A 183 19.80 -1.48 16.11
N GLU A 184 19.59 -0.17 16.32
CA GLU A 184 19.39 0.41 17.64
C GLU A 184 18.24 -0.29 18.38
N ALA A 185 18.50 -0.65 19.63
CA ALA A 185 17.52 -1.32 20.48
C ALA A 185 16.23 -0.48 20.61
N GLY A 186 15.10 -1.16 20.50
CA GLY A 186 13.77 -0.55 20.59
C GLY A 186 13.20 -0.05 19.23
N THR A 187 14.01 0.00 18.17
CA THR A 187 13.48 0.25 16.82
C THR A 187 12.66 -0.93 16.34
N VAL A 188 11.77 -0.70 15.37
CA VAL A 188 10.81 -1.71 14.91
C VAL A 188 11.47 -2.64 13.90
N MET A 189 11.59 -3.90 14.24
CA MET A 189 11.98 -4.96 13.31
C MET A 189 10.84 -5.25 12.34
N PHE A 190 9.64 -5.43 12.87
CA PHE A 190 8.41 -5.64 12.10
C PHE A 190 7.20 -5.34 12.98
N THR A 191 6.22 -4.67 12.42
CA THR A 191 4.90 -4.51 13.03
C THR A 191 3.82 -4.64 11.96
N ASP A 192 2.68 -5.20 12.31
CA ASP A 192 1.48 -5.09 11.51
C ASP A 192 0.36 -4.43 12.30
N PHE A 193 -0.60 -3.91 11.59
CA PHE A 193 -1.69 -3.13 12.17
C PHE A 193 -2.82 -2.99 11.15
N THR A 194 -4.01 -2.67 11.63
CA THR A 194 -5.11 -2.29 10.76
C THR A 194 -5.33 -0.79 10.78
N LEU A 195 -5.66 -0.23 9.63
CA LEU A 195 -6.22 1.10 9.49
C LEU A 195 -7.57 0.95 8.79
N ARG A 196 -8.65 1.30 9.49
CA ARG A 196 -10.03 1.13 9.01
C ARG A 196 -10.32 -0.30 8.53
N GLY A 197 -9.80 -1.28 9.27
CA GLY A 197 -9.95 -2.70 8.96
C GLY A 197 -9.01 -3.25 7.90
N THR A 198 -8.18 -2.43 7.26
CA THR A 198 -7.20 -2.87 6.26
C THR A 198 -5.86 -3.16 6.92
N TRP A 199 -5.37 -4.39 6.78
CA TRP A 199 -4.05 -4.79 7.31
C TRP A 199 -2.91 -4.15 6.54
N MET A 200 -1.93 -3.66 7.27
CA MET A 200 -0.70 -3.05 6.80
C MET A 200 0.47 -3.49 7.67
N ALA A 201 1.68 -3.31 7.17
CA ALA A 201 2.90 -3.59 7.91
C ALA A 201 3.86 -2.40 7.86
N ALA A 202 4.78 -2.36 8.81
CA ALA A 202 5.84 -1.36 8.82
C ALA A 202 7.11 -1.91 9.46
N MET A 203 8.25 -1.35 9.10
CA MET A 203 9.55 -1.65 9.69
C MET A 203 10.46 -0.42 9.66
N ASP A 204 11.40 -0.37 10.60
CA ASP A 204 12.57 0.50 10.51
C ASP A 204 13.66 -0.21 9.72
N SER A 205 14.26 0.47 8.75
CA SER A 205 15.33 -0.12 7.93
C SER A 205 16.67 -0.03 8.65
N GLY A 206 17.39 -1.14 8.72
CA GLY A 206 18.76 -1.22 9.22
C GLY A 206 19.84 -0.88 8.20
N ALA A 207 19.48 -0.78 6.92
CA ALA A 207 20.40 -0.48 5.84
C ALA A 207 20.28 0.99 5.42
N PHE A 208 21.39 1.53 4.90
CA PHE A 208 21.33 2.83 4.23
C PHE A 208 20.56 2.68 2.92
N HIS A 209 19.60 3.59 2.69
CA HIS A 209 18.85 3.69 1.44
C HIS A 209 18.89 5.13 0.94
N ASP A 210 19.03 5.30 -0.38
CA ASP A 210 18.96 6.58 -1.08
C ASP A 210 17.53 6.99 -1.46
N PHE A 211 16.53 6.22 -1.05
CA PHE A 211 15.12 6.50 -1.29
C PHE A 211 14.35 6.69 0.03
N THR A 212 13.25 7.39 -0.07
CA THR A 212 12.29 7.61 1.02
C THR A 212 10.87 7.63 0.46
N PHE A 213 9.87 7.90 1.31
CA PHE A 213 8.49 8.04 0.88
C PHE A 213 8.34 9.17 -0.13
N THR A 214 7.66 8.88 -1.24
CA THR A 214 7.32 9.81 -2.32
C THR A 214 5.88 9.54 -2.79
N PRO A 215 5.30 10.42 -3.63
CA PRO A 215 4.00 10.12 -4.25
C PRO A 215 3.98 8.92 -5.22
N GLY A 216 5.10 8.26 -5.44
CA GLY A 216 5.17 7.05 -6.28
C GLY A 216 4.26 5.92 -5.83
N VAL A 217 4.06 5.77 -4.52
CA VAL A 217 3.01 4.95 -3.92
C VAL A 217 2.31 5.79 -2.87
N SER A 218 1.00 5.81 -2.89
CA SER A 218 0.15 6.54 -1.94
C SER A 218 -0.95 5.66 -1.39
N MET A 219 -1.62 6.13 -0.33
CA MET A 219 -2.79 5.47 0.24
C MET A 219 -4.04 6.31 0.01
N ILE A 220 -5.04 5.74 -0.66
CA ILE A 220 -6.34 6.37 -0.87
C ILE A 220 -7.20 6.10 0.36
N VAL A 221 -7.67 7.16 0.99
CA VAL A 221 -8.59 7.11 2.12
C VAL A 221 -9.98 7.46 1.61
N SER A 222 -10.88 6.47 1.57
CA SER A 222 -12.25 6.64 1.10
C SER A 222 -13.12 7.21 2.22
N CYS A 223 -13.75 8.36 1.99
CA CYS A 223 -14.56 9.08 2.98
C CYS A 223 -16.04 9.08 2.61
N ARG A 224 -16.91 8.95 3.61
CA ARG A 224 -18.37 8.96 3.43
C ARG A 224 -18.93 10.35 3.17
N ASP A 225 -18.35 11.36 3.83
CA ASP A 225 -18.87 12.71 3.89
C ASP A 225 -17.76 13.73 4.14
N GLN A 226 -18.13 15.01 4.16
CA GLN A 226 -17.20 16.13 4.39
C GLN A 226 -16.56 16.08 5.78
N GLU A 227 -17.28 15.63 6.79
CA GLU A 227 -16.76 15.53 8.16
C GLU A 227 -15.59 14.55 8.24
N GLU A 228 -15.69 13.40 7.59
CA GLU A 228 -14.59 12.44 7.50
C GLU A 228 -13.41 13.01 6.70
N ILE A 229 -13.66 13.66 5.58
CA ILE A 229 -12.61 14.34 4.79
C ILE A 229 -11.86 15.35 5.66
N ASP A 230 -12.58 16.20 6.34
CA ASP A 230 -11.99 17.27 7.18
C ASP A 230 -11.15 16.68 8.33
N ARG A 231 -11.66 15.66 8.99
CA ARG A 231 -10.97 14.99 10.11
C ARG A 231 -9.67 14.32 9.69
N TYR A 232 -9.70 13.51 8.63
CA TYR A 232 -8.50 12.82 8.16
C TYR A 232 -7.50 13.79 7.54
N TRP A 233 -7.97 14.78 6.81
CA TRP A 233 -7.10 15.83 6.29
C TRP A 233 -6.35 16.57 7.39
N ALA A 234 -7.06 17.00 8.42
CA ALA A 234 -6.46 17.70 9.55
C ALA A 234 -5.40 16.86 10.29
N GLY A 235 -5.60 15.55 10.36
CA GLY A 235 -4.64 14.62 11.00
C GLY A 235 -3.46 14.21 10.13
N LEU A 236 -3.60 14.29 8.81
CA LEU A 236 -2.59 13.80 7.85
C LEU A 236 -1.78 14.93 7.21
N SER A 237 -2.43 16.00 6.73
CA SER A 237 -1.72 17.03 5.96
C SER A 237 -0.75 17.82 6.83
N ALA A 238 0.54 17.69 6.53
CA ALA A 238 1.63 18.37 7.24
C ALA A 238 2.51 19.22 6.31
N VAL A 239 2.31 19.15 5.00
CA VAL A 239 3.10 19.85 3.99
C VAL A 239 2.15 20.66 3.09
N PRO A 240 1.94 21.95 3.40
CA PRO A 240 0.96 22.78 2.67
C PRO A 240 1.20 22.83 1.14
N GLU A 241 2.46 22.80 0.72
CA GLU A 241 2.85 22.86 -0.70
C GLU A 241 2.47 21.60 -1.47
N ALA A 242 2.22 20.49 -0.77
CA ALA A 242 1.82 19.22 -1.37
C ALA A 242 0.29 19.05 -1.48
N GLU A 243 -0.48 19.97 -0.88
CA GLU A 243 -1.94 19.90 -0.90
C GLU A 243 -2.50 20.16 -2.30
N ARG A 244 -3.09 19.13 -2.92
CA ARG A 244 -3.58 19.20 -4.29
C ARG A 244 -4.63 18.13 -4.56
N CYS A 245 -5.82 18.54 -5.00
CA CYS A 245 -6.91 17.66 -5.45
C CYS A 245 -7.13 16.40 -4.58
N GLY A 246 -7.17 16.60 -3.27
CA GLY A 246 -7.33 15.53 -2.28
C GLY A 246 -6.01 14.87 -1.83
N TRP A 247 -4.90 15.18 -2.47
CA TRP A 247 -3.58 14.70 -2.06
C TRP A 247 -3.02 15.56 -0.93
N CYS A 248 -2.41 14.90 0.04
CA CYS A 248 -1.60 15.52 1.07
C CYS A 248 -0.42 14.63 1.45
N VAL A 249 0.55 15.19 2.17
CA VAL A 249 1.72 14.48 2.65
C VAL A 249 1.78 14.64 4.16
N ASP A 250 1.99 13.53 4.87
CA ASP A 250 2.10 13.58 6.33
C ASP A 250 3.52 13.98 6.77
N ARG A 251 3.71 14.12 8.07
CA ARG A 251 4.99 14.58 8.62
C ARG A 251 6.15 13.60 8.44
N TRP A 252 5.88 12.36 8.04
CA TRP A 252 6.91 11.36 7.69
C TRP A 252 7.16 11.25 6.19
N GLY A 253 6.42 12.01 5.38
CA GLY A 253 6.57 12.03 3.93
C GLY A 253 5.67 11.05 3.19
N VAL A 254 4.81 10.32 3.87
CA VAL A 254 3.84 9.43 3.22
C VAL A 254 2.75 10.25 2.55
N SER A 255 2.45 9.91 1.29
CA SER A 255 1.40 10.54 0.50
C SER A 255 0.06 9.84 0.72
N TRP A 256 -0.96 10.63 0.98
CA TRP A 256 -2.34 10.20 1.18
C TRP A 256 -3.26 10.91 0.20
N GLN A 257 -4.30 10.21 -0.24
CA GLN A 257 -5.39 10.80 -1.01
C GLN A 257 -6.66 10.71 -0.19
N VAL A 258 -7.11 11.84 0.33
CA VAL A 258 -8.32 11.93 1.16
C VAL A 258 -9.47 12.33 0.25
N VAL A 259 -10.30 11.37 -0.13
CA VAL A 259 -11.27 11.51 -1.21
C VAL A 259 -12.64 10.96 -0.82
N PRO A 260 -13.73 11.46 -1.42
CA PRO A 260 -15.04 10.87 -1.22
C PRO A 260 -15.09 9.45 -1.82
N HIS A 261 -15.94 8.59 -1.26
CA HIS A 261 -16.07 7.18 -1.65
C HIS A 261 -16.42 6.99 -3.13
N ASN A 262 -17.05 7.96 -3.77
CA ASN A 262 -17.43 7.95 -5.17
C ASN A 262 -16.49 8.76 -6.07
N ILE A 263 -15.22 8.88 -5.68
CA ILE A 263 -14.23 9.71 -6.43
C ILE A 263 -14.10 9.31 -7.90
N ALA A 264 -14.17 8.02 -8.22
CA ALA A 264 -14.08 7.57 -9.60
C ALA A 264 -15.24 8.08 -10.46
N GLU A 265 -16.45 8.06 -9.92
CA GLU A 265 -17.64 8.63 -10.57
C GLU A 265 -17.49 10.15 -10.77
N LEU A 266 -17.05 10.86 -9.74
CA LEU A 266 -16.81 12.30 -9.79
C LEU A 266 -15.73 12.66 -10.82
N MET A 267 -14.65 11.90 -10.89
CA MET A 267 -13.56 12.11 -11.84
C MET A 267 -13.93 11.73 -13.27
N ALA A 268 -14.95 10.91 -13.48
CA ALA A 268 -15.44 10.57 -14.81
C ALA A 268 -16.21 11.74 -15.47
N ASP A 269 -16.85 12.60 -14.67
CA ASP A 269 -17.50 13.81 -15.17
C ASP A 269 -16.48 14.93 -15.38
N ALA A 270 -16.37 15.43 -16.63
CA ALA A 270 -15.35 16.40 -16.99
C ALA A 270 -15.44 17.72 -16.21
N ALA A 271 -16.67 18.22 -15.98
CA ALA A 271 -16.88 19.48 -15.27
C ALA A 271 -16.51 19.34 -13.78
N THR A 272 -16.94 18.25 -13.15
CA THR A 272 -16.63 17.95 -11.74
C THR A 272 -15.14 17.70 -11.56
N ARG A 273 -14.52 16.94 -12.46
CA ARG A 273 -13.07 16.68 -12.45
C ARG A 273 -12.27 17.97 -12.51
N GLU A 274 -12.64 18.90 -13.37
CA GLU A 274 -11.98 20.21 -13.49
C GLU A 274 -12.02 20.97 -12.16
N LYS A 275 -13.16 20.95 -11.46
CA LYS A 275 -13.28 21.56 -10.13
C LYS A 275 -12.36 20.89 -9.12
N ILE A 276 -12.33 19.56 -9.07
CA ILE A 276 -11.48 18.79 -8.14
C ILE A 276 -10.00 19.09 -8.37
N LEU A 277 -9.56 19.16 -9.62
CA LEU A 277 -8.16 19.43 -9.98
C LEU A 277 -7.67 20.81 -9.50
N HIS A 278 -8.56 21.76 -9.23
CA HIS A 278 -8.24 23.08 -8.70
C HIS A 278 -8.38 23.19 -7.17
N MET A 279 -8.78 22.12 -6.48
CA MET A 279 -8.88 22.11 -5.02
C MET A 279 -7.58 21.64 -4.36
N GLY A 280 -7.35 22.04 -3.12
CA GLY A 280 -6.44 21.36 -2.19
C GLY A 280 -7.22 20.23 -1.50
N LYS A 281 -7.73 20.46 -0.29
CA LYS A 281 -8.72 19.59 0.33
C LYS A 281 -10.01 19.59 -0.49
N ILE A 282 -10.60 18.41 -0.72
CA ILE A 282 -11.86 18.30 -1.45
C ILE A 282 -13.00 18.89 -0.60
N ASN A 283 -13.74 19.79 -1.23
CA ASN A 283 -14.95 20.39 -0.67
C ASN A 283 -16.15 19.92 -1.52
N LEU A 284 -16.95 19.04 -0.95
CA LEU A 284 -18.09 18.43 -1.63
C LEU A 284 -19.17 19.45 -2.01
N ALA A 285 -19.34 20.51 -1.21
CA ALA A 285 -20.30 21.57 -1.51
C ALA A 285 -19.91 22.41 -2.74
N GLY A 286 -18.68 22.34 -3.20
CA GLY A 286 -18.17 23.03 -4.37
C GLY A 286 -18.24 22.23 -5.68
N LEU A 287 -18.73 20.99 -5.64
CA LEU A 287 -18.78 20.08 -6.79
C LEU A 287 -20.09 20.13 -7.58
#